data_d35f3e14e6296996d54c5fc26f716b76
#
_entry.id   d35f3e14e6296996d54c5fc26f716b76
#
_cell.length_a   1.000
_cell.length_b   1.000
_cell.length_c   1.000
_cell.angle_alpha   90.00
_cell.angle_beta   90.00
_cell.angle_gamma   90.00
#
_symmetry.space_group_name_H-M   'P 1'
#
loop_
_entity.id
_entity.type
_entity.pdbx_description
1 polymer ?
#
loop_
_entity_poly.entity_id
_entity_poly.type
_entity_poly.pdbx_seq_one_letter_code
_entity_poly.pdbx_strand_id
1 'polypeptide(L)'
;MIKNSALFTFIICVNASAGVTPESCLDINRSVGVSMTDALVADLDIKESDILVDKTKLSLLSTNNVTPELAETLARKNYSTESTHFFSIDKGKQMLMESNAKNIIVKYDYINHKNKHIVTLASLLINDDECSVNFNGYIIVKREF
;
A
#
# COMPACT_ATOMS: atom_id res chain seq x y z
N MET A 1 -35.52 -26.09 51.29
CA MET A 1 -34.71 -26.62 50.16
C MET A 1 -34.64 -25.51 49.08
N ILE A 2 -33.55 -24.75 49.03
CA ILE A 2 -33.34 -23.66 48.05
C ILE A 2 -32.40 -24.24 46.98
N LYS A 3 -32.91 -24.39 45.75
CA LYS A 3 -32.11 -24.79 44.57
C LYS A 3 -31.45 -23.53 44.00
N ASN A 4 -30.13 -23.40 44.20
CA ASN A 4 -29.33 -22.42 43.50
C ASN A 4 -29.09 -22.91 42.05
N SER A 5 -29.68 -22.22 41.11
CA SER A 5 -29.40 -22.42 39.68
C SER A 5 -28.29 -21.43 39.29
N ALA A 6 -27.08 -21.95 39.11
CA ALA A 6 -25.96 -21.16 38.60
C ALA A 6 -26.11 -20.96 37.10
N LEU A 7 -26.37 -19.72 36.69
CA LEU A 7 -26.41 -19.34 35.27
C LEU A 7 -24.96 -19.12 34.79
N PHE A 8 -24.45 -20.06 34.00
CA PHE A 8 -23.14 -19.95 33.35
C PHE A 8 -23.30 -19.06 32.11
N THR A 9 -22.88 -17.81 32.21
CA THR A 9 -22.80 -16.92 31.03
C THR A 9 -21.54 -17.24 30.24
N PHE A 10 -21.70 -17.87 29.07
CA PHE A 10 -20.61 -18.10 28.12
C PHE A 10 -20.31 -16.78 27.39
N ILE A 11 -19.18 -16.14 27.72
CA ILE A 11 -18.66 -14.98 26.98
C ILE A 11 -17.94 -15.54 25.75
N ILE A 12 -18.58 -15.46 24.58
CA ILE A 12 -17.95 -15.75 23.29
C ILE A 12 -17.11 -14.53 22.92
N CYS A 13 -15.78 -14.60 23.13
CA CYS A 13 -14.84 -13.66 22.57
C CYS A 13 -14.79 -13.86 21.05
N VAL A 14 -15.53 -13.05 20.31
CA VAL A 14 -15.37 -12.98 18.84
C VAL A 14 -14.09 -12.20 18.59
N ASN A 15 -13.00 -12.91 18.26
CA ASN A 15 -11.80 -12.29 17.72
C ASN A 15 -12.15 -11.77 16.32
N ALA A 16 -12.57 -10.50 16.22
CA ALA A 16 -12.63 -9.81 14.95
C ALA A 16 -11.18 -9.63 14.46
N SER A 17 -10.75 -10.41 13.49
CA SER A 17 -9.53 -10.11 12.74
C SER A 17 -9.75 -8.75 12.08
N ALA A 18 -9.05 -7.73 12.55
CA ALA A 18 -9.06 -6.44 11.89
C ALA A 18 -8.41 -6.64 10.51
N GLY A 19 -9.19 -6.57 9.45
CA GLY A 19 -8.69 -6.62 8.07
C GLY A 19 -7.74 -5.45 7.80
N VAL A 20 -7.02 -5.49 6.68
CA VAL A 20 -6.13 -4.43 6.23
C VAL A 20 -6.94 -3.16 5.97
N THR A 21 -6.49 -2.04 6.55
CA THR A 21 -7.06 -0.71 6.28
C THR A 21 -6.04 0.17 5.57
N PRO A 22 -6.47 1.18 4.80
CA PRO A 22 -5.55 2.12 4.15
C PRO A 22 -4.54 2.74 5.13
N GLU A 23 -4.98 3.10 6.33
CA GLU A 23 -4.14 3.69 7.37
C GLU A 23 -3.11 2.70 7.90
N SER A 24 -3.46 1.42 8.03
CA SER A 24 -2.53 0.37 8.48
C SER A 24 -1.43 0.08 7.47
N CYS A 25 -1.60 0.52 6.21
CA CYS A 25 -0.60 0.41 5.15
C CYS A 25 0.41 1.58 5.13
N LEU A 26 0.22 2.64 5.95
CA LEU A 26 1.09 3.81 5.98
C LEU A 26 2.31 3.60 6.89
N ASP A 27 3.15 2.66 6.54
CA ASP A 27 4.40 2.38 7.25
C ASP A 27 5.55 2.34 6.24
N ILE A 28 6.54 3.23 6.45
CA ILE A 28 7.71 3.35 5.57
C ILE A 28 8.55 2.06 5.53
N ASN A 29 8.53 1.27 6.60
CA ASN A 29 9.31 0.05 6.74
C ASN A 29 8.56 -1.20 6.24
N ARG A 30 7.32 -1.04 5.76
CA ARG A 30 6.53 -2.14 5.18
C ARG A 30 6.55 -2.10 3.65
N SER A 31 6.00 -3.13 3.03
CA SER A 31 6.05 -3.37 1.58
C SER A 31 5.77 -2.13 0.72
N VAL A 32 4.75 -1.35 1.07
CA VAL A 32 4.38 -0.11 0.35
C VAL A 32 5.46 0.96 0.48
N GLY A 33 5.99 1.19 1.69
CA GLY A 33 7.05 2.16 1.95
C GLY A 33 8.36 1.74 1.31
N VAL A 34 8.72 0.47 1.43
CA VAL A 34 9.94 -0.11 0.83
C VAL A 34 9.90 0.01 -0.70
N SER A 35 8.82 -0.44 -1.35
CA SER A 35 8.69 -0.36 -2.82
C SER A 35 8.79 1.08 -3.34
N MET A 36 8.21 2.06 -2.62
CA MET A 36 8.31 3.46 -3.00
C MET A 36 9.72 4.00 -2.81
N THR A 37 10.40 3.64 -1.72
CA THR A 37 11.77 4.08 -1.43
C THR A 37 12.75 3.49 -2.43
N ASP A 38 12.63 2.20 -2.76
CA ASP A 38 13.46 1.51 -3.75
C ASP A 38 13.32 2.15 -5.14
N ALA A 39 12.09 2.43 -5.57
CA ALA A 39 11.82 3.11 -6.83
C ALA A 39 12.45 4.51 -6.85
N LEU A 40 12.30 5.27 -5.76
CA LEU A 40 12.87 6.62 -5.64
C LEU A 40 14.40 6.60 -5.72
N VAL A 41 15.03 5.70 -4.99
CA VAL A 41 16.50 5.53 -4.95
C VAL A 41 17.03 5.18 -6.34
N ALA A 42 16.39 4.22 -7.02
CA ALA A 42 16.77 3.81 -8.36
C ALA A 42 16.59 4.90 -9.42
N ASP A 43 15.44 5.59 -9.41
CA ASP A 43 15.10 6.59 -10.44
C ASP A 43 15.90 7.89 -10.29
N LEU A 44 16.28 8.26 -9.07
CA LEU A 44 16.97 9.52 -8.80
C LEU A 44 18.49 9.36 -8.63
N ASP A 45 19.01 8.12 -8.67
CA ASP A 45 20.43 7.80 -8.44
C ASP A 45 20.95 8.40 -7.13
N ILE A 46 20.14 8.30 -6.06
CA ILE A 46 20.50 8.72 -4.70
C ILE A 46 20.82 7.50 -3.86
N LYS A 47 21.56 7.70 -2.77
CA LYS A 47 21.84 6.62 -1.85
C LYS A 47 20.71 6.49 -0.82
N GLU A 48 20.30 5.28 -0.52
CA GLU A 48 19.33 5.01 0.54
C GLU A 48 19.78 5.61 1.89
N SER A 49 21.10 5.56 2.17
CA SER A 49 21.70 6.16 3.37
C SER A 49 21.54 7.68 3.47
N ASP A 50 21.20 8.36 2.38
CA ASP A 50 20.95 9.80 2.41
C ASP A 50 19.53 10.12 2.90
N ILE A 51 18.65 9.12 2.94
CA ILE A 51 17.26 9.25 3.41
C ILE A 51 17.19 8.94 4.92
N LEU A 52 16.64 9.86 5.69
CA LEU A 52 16.30 9.63 7.10
C LEU A 52 14.94 8.95 7.18
N VAL A 53 14.92 7.62 7.06
CA VAL A 53 13.69 6.81 7.05
C VAL A 53 12.81 7.12 8.25
N ASP A 54 13.38 7.19 9.45
CA ASP A 54 12.64 7.47 10.70
C ASP A 54 11.99 8.87 10.75
N LYS A 55 12.42 9.78 9.87
CA LYS A 55 11.86 11.14 9.76
C LYS A 55 10.95 11.31 8.55
N THR A 56 10.89 10.33 7.67
CA THR A 56 10.00 10.34 6.52
C THR A 56 8.54 10.30 6.97
N LYS A 57 7.72 11.19 6.42
CA LYS A 57 6.30 11.29 6.76
C LYS A 57 5.44 10.77 5.63
N LEU A 58 4.50 9.90 5.97
CA LEU A 58 3.49 9.40 5.06
C LEU A 58 2.13 10.03 5.38
N SER A 59 1.37 10.35 4.36
CA SER A 59 0.01 10.89 4.52
C SER A 59 -0.89 10.29 3.44
N LEU A 60 -2.00 9.66 3.85
CA LEU A 60 -3.04 9.22 2.95
C LEU A 60 -3.78 10.42 2.39
N LEU A 61 -3.86 10.54 1.07
CA LEU A 61 -4.55 11.65 0.40
C LEU A 61 -5.91 11.23 -0.14
N SER A 62 -6.02 10.01 -0.64
CA SER A 62 -7.30 9.48 -1.12
C SER A 62 -7.34 7.96 -1.07
N THR A 63 -8.56 7.44 -1.01
CA THR A 63 -8.89 6.01 -1.10
C THR A 63 -10.10 5.86 -2.00
N ASN A 64 -9.97 5.08 -3.06
CA ASN A 64 -11.05 4.81 -4.00
C ASN A 64 -11.12 3.32 -4.33
N ASN A 65 -12.30 2.80 -4.59
CA ASN A 65 -12.42 1.44 -5.09
C ASN A 65 -11.75 1.31 -6.47
N VAL A 66 -11.13 0.17 -6.73
CA VAL A 66 -10.58 -0.12 -8.06
C VAL A 66 -11.72 -0.33 -9.04
N THR A 67 -11.73 0.46 -10.13
CA THR A 67 -12.69 0.27 -11.22
C THR A 67 -12.18 -0.75 -12.24
N PRO A 68 -13.07 -1.40 -13.01
CA PRO A 68 -12.67 -2.31 -14.08
C PRO A 68 -11.72 -1.68 -15.10
N GLU A 69 -11.89 -0.39 -15.40
CA GLU A 69 -11.07 0.38 -16.36
C GLU A 69 -9.66 0.61 -15.80
N LEU A 70 -9.55 0.95 -14.50
CA LEU A 70 -8.24 1.10 -13.85
C LEU A 70 -7.52 -0.25 -13.79
N ALA A 71 -8.23 -1.31 -13.37
CA ALA A 71 -7.65 -2.66 -13.31
C ALA A 71 -7.15 -3.13 -14.67
N GLU A 72 -7.91 -2.89 -15.75
CA GLU A 72 -7.49 -3.24 -17.11
C GLU A 72 -6.26 -2.44 -17.55
N THR A 73 -6.22 -1.14 -17.27
CA THR A 73 -5.07 -0.28 -17.59
C THR A 73 -3.80 -0.78 -16.90
N LEU A 74 -3.89 -1.12 -15.62
CA LEU A 74 -2.76 -1.63 -14.85
C LEU A 74 -2.35 -3.04 -15.30
N ALA A 75 -3.31 -3.93 -15.58
CA ALA A 75 -3.01 -5.27 -16.10
C ALA A 75 -2.28 -5.20 -17.44
N ARG A 76 -2.68 -4.30 -18.34
CA ARG A 76 -1.97 -4.08 -19.63
C ARG A 76 -0.57 -3.51 -19.42
N LYS A 77 -0.40 -2.55 -18.49
CA LYS A 77 0.90 -2.00 -18.15
C LYS A 77 1.83 -3.09 -17.62
N ASN A 78 1.39 -3.87 -16.64
CA ASN A 78 2.16 -4.96 -16.05
C ASN A 78 2.53 -6.00 -17.13
N TYR A 79 1.56 -6.42 -17.97
CA TYR A 79 1.79 -7.33 -19.07
C TYR A 79 2.86 -6.83 -20.04
N SER A 80 2.90 -5.52 -20.35
CA SER A 80 3.88 -4.94 -21.27
C SER A 80 5.30 -4.82 -20.70
N THR A 81 5.44 -4.81 -19.37
CA THR A 81 6.74 -4.66 -18.69
C THR A 81 7.35 -5.99 -18.26
N GLU A 82 6.57 -7.06 -18.20
CA GLU A 82 7.05 -8.39 -17.84
C GLU A 82 7.77 -9.06 -19.03
N SER A 83 8.93 -9.62 -18.76
CA SER A 83 9.67 -10.42 -19.75
C SER A 83 9.07 -11.80 -19.99
N THR A 84 8.26 -12.29 -19.06
CA THR A 84 7.58 -13.59 -19.10
C THR A 84 6.13 -13.43 -18.68
N HIS A 85 5.20 -13.74 -19.57
CA HIS A 85 3.77 -13.59 -19.33
C HIS A 85 3.19 -14.85 -18.68
N PHE A 86 3.14 -14.88 -17.35
CA PHE A 86 2.52 -15.98 -16.59
C PHE A 86 1.00 -15.96 -16.65
N PHE A 87 0.40 -14.78 -16.80
CA PHE A 87 -1.05 -14.60 -16.81
C PHE A 87 -1.50 -13.78 -18.03
N SER A 88 -2.71 -14.03 -18.51
CA SER A 88 -3.35 -13.15 -19.49
C SER A 88 -3.72 -11.81 -18.86
N ILE A 89 -3.95 -10.79 -19.70
CA ILE A 89 -4.43 -9.47 -19.26
C ILE A 89 -5.73 -9.60 -18.46
N ASP A 90 -6.68 -10.45 -18.93
CA ASP A 90 -7.96 -10.66 -18.23
C ASP A 90 -7.76 -11.29 -16.84
N LYS A 91 -6.83 -12.24 -16.70
CA LYS A 91 -6.50 -12.81 -15.39
C LYS A 91 -5.82 -11.79 -14.49
N GLY A 92 -4.89 -10.99 -15.02
CA GLY A 92 -4.27 -9.87 -14.29
C GLY A 92 -5.31 -8.86 -13.81
N LYS A 93 -6.25 -8.46 -14.68
CA LYS A 93 -7.37 -7.58 -14.32
C LYS A 93 -8.20 -8.15 -13.17
N GLN A 94 -8.56 -9.45 -13.25
CA GLN A 94 -9.32 -10.11 -12.18
C GLN A 94 -8.56 -10.05 -10.85
N MET A 95 -7.28 -10.40 -10.83
CA MET A 95 -6.45 -10.37 -9.61
C MET A 95 -6.37 -8.99 -8.97
N LEU A 96 -6.25 -7.93 -9.79
CA LEU A 96 -6.19 -6.55 -9.31
C LEU A 96 -7.52 -6.03 -8.72
N MET A 97 -8.61 -6.79 -8.85
CA MET A 97 -9.94 -6.45 -8.31
C MET A 97 -10.37 -7.36 -7.16
N GLU A 98 -9.56 -8.37 -6.80
CA GLU A 98 -9.90 -9.33 -5.75
C GLU A 98 -9.90 -8.67 -4.35
N SER A 99 -10.64 -9.26 -3.40
CA SER A 99 -10.64 -8.90 -1.98
C SER A 99 -10.90 -7.42 -1.71
N ASN A 100 -11.90 -6.84 -2.40
CA ASN A 100 -12.31 -5.43 -2.21
C ASN A 100 -11.16 -4.44 -2.45
N ALA A 101 -10.45 -4.60 -3.57
CA ALA A 101 -9.28 -3.81 -3.90
C ALA A 101 -9.56 -2.29 -3.94
N LYS A 102 -8.63 -1.52 -3.39
CA LYS A 102 -8.67 -0.06 -3.32
C LYS A 102 -7.41 0.54 -3.91
N ASN A 103 -7.57 1.62 -4.65
CA ASN A 103 -6.46 2.48 -5.04
C ASN A 103 -6.29 3.58 -3.99
N ILE A 104 -5.11 3.65 -3.39
CA ILE A 104 -4.75 4.70 -2.46
C ILE A 104 -3.71 5.63 -3.07
N ILE A 105 -3.82 6.92 -2.75
CA ILE A 105 -2.78 7.92 -3.04
C ILE A 105 -2.12 8.31 -1.74
N VAL A 106 -0.81 8.10 -1.68
CA VAL A 106 0.00 8.40 -0.50
C VAL A 106 1.03 9.46 -0.83
N LYS A 107 1.09 10.50 -0.01
CA LYS A 107 2.18 11.47 -0.02
C LYS A 107 3.31 10.95 0.84
N TYR A 108 4.53 10.94 0.29
CA TYR A 108 5.77 10.70 1.01
C TYR A 108 6.57 12.00 1.07
N ASP A 109 7.00 12.39 2.26
CA ASP A 109 7.87 13.53 2.49
C ASP A 109 9.18 13.00 3.08
N TYR A 110 10.13 12.68 2.19
CA TYR A 110 11.46 12.22 2.54
C TYR A 110 12.33 13.40 2.96
N ILE A 111 13.18 13.18 3.95
CA ILE A 111 14.11 14.18 4.45
C ILE A 111 15.53 13.60 4.54
N ASN A 112 16.54 14.42 4.23
CA ASN A 112 17.93 14.02 4.36
C ASN A 112 18.62 14.67 5.57
N HIS A 113 19.90 14.30 5.80
CA HIS A 113 20.72 14.83 6.89
C HIS A 113 20.93 16.37 6.86
N LYS A 114 20.72 17.02 5.72
CA LYS A 114 20.81 18.47 5.54
C LYS A 114 19.45 19.16 5.65
N ASN A 115 18.42 18.45 6.12
CA ASN A 115 17.05 18.96 6.26
C ASN A 115 16.42 19.37 4.92
N LYS A 116 16.82 18.73 3.82
CA LYS A 116 16.26 18.92 2.49
C LYS A 116 15.22 17.85 2.20
N HIS A 117 14.25 18.16 1.36
CA HIS A 117 13.07 17.33 1.13
C HIS A 117 12.97 16.80 -0.29
N ILE A 118 12.49 15.56 -0.42
CA ILE A 118 11.88 15.04 -1.64
C ILE A 118 10.44 14.68 -1.30
N VAL A 119 9.48 15.31 -1.99
CA VAL A 119 8.06 15.04 -1.81
C VAL A 119 7.52 14.34 -3.04
N THR A 120 6.89 13.19 -2.83
CA THR A 120 6.28 12.39 -3.90
C THR A 120 4.82 12.07 -3.60
N LEU A 121 4.05 11.80 -4.65
CA LEU A 121 2.72 11.20 -4.56
C LEU A 121 2.76 9.86 -5.26
N ALA A 122 2.51 8.78 -4.52
CA ALA A 122 2.49 7.42 -5.05
C ALA A 122 1.06 6.91 -5.14
N SER A 123 0.78 6.14 -6.18
CA SER A 123 -0.47 5.40 -6.36
C SER A 123 -0.19 3.91 -6.15
N LEU A 124 -0.99 3.27 -5.28
CA LEU A 124 -0.82 1.88 -4.88
C LEU A 124 -2.18 1.19 -4.80
N LEU A 125 -2.21 -0.10 -5.14
CA LEU A 125 -3.36 -0.94 -4.84
C LEU A 125 -3.12 -1.72 -3.56
N ILE A 126 -4.13 -1.73 -2.73
CA ILE A 126 -4.25 -2.54 -1.52
C ILE A 126 -5.57 -3.33 -1.59
N ASN A 127 -5.73 -4.34 -0.76
CA ASN A 127 -7.01 -5.03 -0.59
C ASN A 127 -7.22 -5.41 0.89
N ASP A 128 -8.30 -6.14 1.19
CA ASP A 128 -8.62 -6.53 2.56
C ASP A 128 -7.60 -7.50 3.17
N ASP A 129 -6.76 -8.13 2.34
CA ASP A 129 -5.78 -9.14 2.74
C ASP A 129 -4.36 -8.58 2.85
N GLU A 130 -3.99 -7.59 1.98
CA GLU A 130 -2.62 -7.09 1.90
C GLU A 130 -2.49 -5.62 1.47
N CYS A 131 -1.37 -5.00 1.85
CA CYS A 131 -1.02 -3.62 1.50
C CYS A 131 -0.25 -3.49 0.18
N SER A 132 0.08 -4.57 -0.51
CA SER A 132 1.02 -4.58 -1.64
C SER A 132 0.50 -5.29 -2.88
N VAL A 133 -0.77 -5.07 -3.23
CA VAL A 133 -1.37 -5.68 -4.43
C VAL A 133 -0.69 -5.21 -5.70
N ASN A 134 -0.45 -3.90 -5.83
CA ASN A 134 0.26 -3.32 -6.97
C ASN A 134 0.83 -1.93 -6.67
N PHE A 135 2.06 -1.68 -7.09
CA PHE A 135 2.65 -0.34 -7.12
C PHE A 135 2.45 0.27 -8.51
N ASN A 136 1.58 1.29 -8.61
CA ASN A 136 1.21 1.87 -9.91
C ASN A 136 2.23 2.88 -10.43
N GLY A 137 3.11 3.38 -9.55
CA GLY A 137 4.10 4.42 -9.81
C GLY A 137 3.89 5.65 -8.95
N TYR A 138 4.71 6.67 -9.20
CA TYR A 138 4.68 7.92 -8.43
C TYR A 138 5.02 9.12 -9.30
N ILE A 139 4.77 10.32 -8.78
CA ILE A 139 5.24 11.60 -9.33
C ILE A 139 6.04 12.35 -8.26
N ILE A 140 7.05 13.10 -8.69
CA ILE A 140 7.83 13.99 -7.84
C ILE A 140 7.15 15.35 -7.80
N VAL A 141 6.77 15.79 -6.59
CA VAL A 141 6.16 17.11 -6.36
C VAL A 141 7.23 18.14 -6.00
N LYS A 142 8.26 17.72 -5.25
CA LYS A 142 9.39 18.55 -4.82
C LYS A 142 10.65 17.71 -4.76
N ARG A 143 11.77 18.25 -5.25
CA ARG A 143 13.09 17.63 -5.13
C ARG A 143 14.13 18.67 -4.73
N GLU A 144 14.80 18.46 -3.59
CA GLU A 144 15.87 19.32 -3.08
C GLU A 144 17.22 18.60 -2.93
N PHE A 145 17.24 17.29 -3.13
CA PHE A 145 18.47 16.48 -3.13
C PHE A 145 18.39 15.27 -4.07
#